data_85043321eb94bdef1f7931c8a6e99242
#
_entry.id   85043321eb94bdef1f7931c8a6e99242
#
_cell.length_a   1.000
_cell.length_b   1.000
_cell.length_c   1.000
_cell.angle_alpha   90.00
_cell.angle_beta   90.00
_cell.angle_gamma   90.00
#
_symmetry.space_group_name_H-M   'P 1'
#
loop_
_entity.id
_entity.type
_entity.pdbx_description
1 polymer ?
#
loop_
_entity_poly.entity_id
_entity_poly.type
_entity_poly.pdbx_seq_one_letter_code
_entity_poly.pdbx_strand_id
1 'polypeptide(L)'
;MLYLFSTNEKSLLRELWEYFDETYFSPDIPYLENFTIGSGSLVTLKTILIGVTLGLIFASFMTIYNKRYIGGFVRKLIREECLDKERAKTLDELGYLKKWGVRHAISSSGTLTRWIRCVEEDEFYAKQDAERAEFEEAHKDDVKPPKFKEKEFKRDTKNMRFYIPEAKKYAADVKFDAKGATWLSFALVAVVAIILCAFLSYILPDIIKMVDNFISVTKS
;
A
#
# COMPACT_ATOMS: atom_id res chain seq x y z
N MET A 1 39.64 -21.51 -5.76
CA MET A 1 38.47 -21.82 -4.90
C MET A 1 37.21 -20.96 -5.19
N LEU A 2 37.31 -19.94 -6.04
CA LEU A 2 36.19 -19.03 -6.40
C LEU A 2 35.37 -19.51 -7.64
N TYR A 3 35.87 -20.49 -8.40
CA TYR A 3 35.19 -20.96 -9.63
C TYR A 3 34.16 -22.07 -9.43
N LEU A 4 34.10 -22.71 -8.25
CA LEU A 4 33.18 -23.81 -7.97
C LEU A 4 31.79 -23.35 -7.54
N PHE A 5 31.65 -22.14 -7.01
CA PHE A 5 30.35 -21.59 -6.62
C PHE A 5 29.52 -21.04 -7.78
N SER A 6 30.17 -20.59 -8.85
CA SER A 6 29.51 -19.96 -10.02
C SER A 6 28.76 -20.94 -10.92
N THR A 7 29.18 -22.17 -11.02
CA THR A 7 28.55 -23.19 -11.89
C THR A 7 27.34 -23.85 -11.25
N ASN A 8 27.32 -23.95 -9.94
CA ASN A 8 26.22 -24.62 -9.23
C ASN A 8 25.02 -23.70 -9.01
N GLU A 9 25.22 -22.40 -8.80
CA GLU A 9 24.09 -21.45 -8.65
C GLU A 9 23.31 -21.26 -9.97
N LYS A 10 23.99 -21.29 -11.12
CA LYS A 10 23.30 -21.19 -12.41
C LYS A 10 22.49 -22.44 -12.75
N SER A 11 22.92 -23.61 -12.30
CA SER A 11 22.17 -24.86 -12.49
C SER A 11 20.93 -24.91 -11.61
N LEU A 12 21.03 -24.53 -10.32
CA LEU A 12 19.89 -24.49 -9.40
C LEU A 12 18.80 -23.49 -9.80
N LEU A 13 19.20 -22.28 -10.22
CA LEU A 13 18.26 -21.29 -10.71
C LEU A 13 17.56 -21.76 -12.00
N ARG A 14 18.27 -22.47 -12.86
CA ARG A 14 17.70 -23.01 -14.08
C ARG A 14 16.73 -24.16 -13.79
N GLU A 15 17.10 -25.08 -12.92
CA GLU A 15 16.22 -26.18 -12.48
C GLU A 15 14.95 -25.65 -11.79
N LEU A 16 15.09 -24.62 -10.94
CA LEU A 16 13.94 -23.94 -10.32
C LEU A 16 13.06 -23.27 -11.38
N TRP A 17 13.67 -22.65 -12.38
CA TRP A 17 12.91 -22.00 -13.46
C TRP A 17 12.19 -23.03 -14.33
N GLU A 18 12.87 -24.12 -14.73
CA GLU A 18 12.27 -25.23 -15.50
C GLU A 18 11.12 -25.87 -14.72
N TYR A 19 11.31 -26.16 -13.42
CA TYR A 19 10.25 -26.66 -12.55
C TYR A 19 9.07 -25.67 -12.45
N PHE A 20 9.37 -24.38 -12.35
CA PHE A 20 8.33 -23.36 -12.28
C PHE A 20 7.57 -23.24 -13.60
N ASP A 21 8.27 -23.29 -14.72
CA ASP A 21 7.68 -23.24 -16.07
C ASP A 21 6.77 -24.45 -16.33
N GLU A 22 7.25 -25.66 -16.07
CA GLU A 22 6.47 -26.89 -16.21
C GLU A 22 5.24 -26.90 -15.28
N THR A 23 5.42 -26.47 -14.03
CA THR A 23 4.32 -26.51 -13.05
C THR A 23 3.25 -25.47 -13.31
N TYR A 24 3.62 -24.28 -13.78
CA TYR A 24 2.69 -23.14 -13.84
C TYR A 24 2.32 -22.72 -15.26
N PHE A 25 3.21 -22.85 -16.25
CA PHE A 25 2.97 -22.36 -17.60
C PHE A 25 2.73 -23.47 -18.62
N SER A 26 3.23 -24.69 -18.37
CA SER A 26 3.04 -25.85 -19.22
C SER A 26 2.38 -27.02 -18.47
N PRO A 27 1.21 -26.83 -17.82
CA PRO A 27 0.59 -27.88 -17.02
C PRO A 27 0.01 -28.98 -17.91
N ASP A 28 0.17 -30.25 -17.53
CA ASP A 28 -0.57 -31.34 -18.09
C ASP A 28 -2.08 -31.12 -17.86
N ILE A 29 -2.84 -31.17 -18.97
CA ILE A 29 -4.27 -30.97 -18.90
C ILE A 29 -4.93 -32.30 -18.62
N PRO A 30 -5.70 -32.44 -17.52
CA PRO A 30 -6.47 -33.65 -17.28
C PRO A 30 -7.52 -33.84 -18.37
N TYR A 31 -7.70 -35.08 -18.83
CA TYR A 31 -8.83 -35.41 -19.71
C TYR A 31 -10.14 -35.20 -18.96
N LEU A 32 -11.04 -34.41 -19.53
CA LEU A 32 -12.34 -34.05 -18.99
C LEU A 32 -13.42 -34.46 -20.00
N GLU A 33 -14.46 -35.16 -19.53
CA GLU A 33 -15.51 -35.70 -20.41
C GLU A 33 -16.66 -34.72 -20.65
N ASN A 34 -16.98 -33.91 -19.65
CA ASN A 34 -18.19 -33.07 -19.66
C ASN A 34 -17.94 -31.62 -20.00
N PHE A 35 -16.74 -31.12 -19.87
CA PHE A 35 -16.39 -29.79 -20.33
C PHE A 35 -14.93 -29.73 -20.78
N THR A 36 -14.68 -28.98 -21.82
CA THR A 36 -13.36 -28.76 -22.37
C THR A 36 -12.77 -27.51 -21.70
N ILE A 37 -11.85 -27.71 -20.79
CA ILE A 37 -10.99 -26.62 -20.33
C ILE A 37 -9.85 -26.53 -21.35
N GLY A 38 -9.83 -25.47 -22.14
CA GLY A 38 -8.68 -25.20 -22.99
C GLY A 38 -7.40 -25.04 -22.15
N SER A 39 -6.26 -25.43 -22.69
CA SER A 39 -4.94 -25.26 -22.02
C SER A 39 -4.76 -23.85 -21.47
N GLY A 40 -5.23 -22.84 -22.18
CA GLY A 40 -5.22 -21.45 -21.73
C GLY A 40 -5.99 -21.16 -20.45
N SER A 41 -7.06 -21.88 -20.16
CA SER A 41 -7.89 -21.64 -18.95
C SER A 41 -7.20 -22.09 -17.67
N LEU A 42 -6.48 -23.23 -17.69
CA LEU A 42 -5.68 -23.68 -16.53
C LEU A 42 -4.49 -22.77 -16.28
N VAL A 43 -3.79 -22.35 -17.32
CA VAL A 43 -2.72 -21.35 -17.23
C VAL A 43 -3.26 -20.05 -16.65
N THR A 44 -4.45 -19.61 -17.10
CA THR A 44 -5.09 -18.40 -16.58
C THR A 44 -5.42 -18.53 -15.09
N LEU A 45 -5.99 -19.64 -14.63
CA LEU A 45 -6.31 -19.86 -13.22
C LEU A 45 -5.06 -19.86 -12.34
N LYS A 46 -3.99 -20.55 -12.76
CA LYS A 46 -2.70 -20.54 -12.03
C LYS A 46 -2.08 -19.14 -12.00
N THR A 47 -2.15 -18.41 -13.13
CA THR A 47 -1.64 -17.03 -13.20
C THR A 47 -2.41 -16.09 -12.27
N ILE A 48 -3.74 -16.24 -12.19
CA ILE A 48 -4.55 -15.47 -11.23
C ILE A 48 -4.14 -15.78 -9.79
N LEU A 49 -3.91 -17.06 -9.46
CA LEU A 49 -3.48 -17.48 -8.13
C LEU A 49 -2.14 -16.86 -7.74
N ILE A 50 -1.17 -16.86 -8.66
CA ILE A 50 0.12 -16.19 -8.47
C ILE A 50 -0.07 -14.69 -8.29
N GLY A 51 -0.91 -14.06 -9.12
CA GLY A 51 -1.20 -12.63 -9.03
C GLY A 51 -1.80 -12.23 -7.66
N VAL A 52 -2.75 -13.01 -7.17
CA VAL A 52 -3.34 -12.81 -5.83
C VAL A 52 -2.29 -12.97 -4.73
N THR A 53 -1.44 -14.01 -4.83
CA THR A 53 -0.37 -14.25 -3.85
C THR A 53 0.64 -13.11 -3.82
N LEU A 54 1.09 -12.64 -4.98
CA LEU A 54 1.98 -11.48 -5.08
C LEU A 54 1.31 -10.22 -4.53
N GLY A 55 0.02 -10.02 -4.80
CA GLY A 55 -0.77 -8.92 -4.25
C GLY A 55 -0.82 -8.94 -2.72
N LEU A 56 -1.02 -10.10 -2.10
CA LEU A 56 -1.00 -10.27 -0.64
C LEU A 56 0.38 -9.97 -0.03
N ILE A 57 1.44 -10.48 -0.65
CA ILE A 57 2.82 -10.20 -0.22
C ILE A 57 3.11 -8.70 -0.31
N PHE A 58 2.75 -8.06 -1.42
CA PHE A 58 2.93 -6.62 -1.60
C PHE A 58 2.11 -5.79 -0.60
N ALA A 59 0.86 -6.14 -0.36
CA ALA A 59 0.00 -5.48 0.63
C ALA A 59 0.58 -5.60 2.05
N SER A 60 1.10 -6.78 2.41
CA SER A 60 1.80 -7.00 3.68
C SER A 60 3.06 -6.13 3.81
N PHE A 61 3.87 -6.06 2.75
CA PHE A 61 5.05 -5.20 2.68
C PHE A 61 4.68 -3.72 2.87
N MET A 62 3.67 -3.23 2.14
CA MET A 62 3.21 -1.84 2.24
C MET A 62 2.67 -1.50 3.63
N THR A 63 2.02 -2.44 4.29
CA THR A 63 1.54 -2.26 5.67
C THR A 63 2.70 -2.03 6.63
N ILE A 64 3.76 -2.83 6.53
CA ILE A 64 4.96 -2.68 7.37
C ILE A 64 5.70 -1.40 7.04
N TYR A 65 5.86 -1.10 5.75
CA TYR A 65 6.47 0.15 5.29
C TYR A 65 5.74 1.37 5.88
N ASN A 66 4.43 1.41 5.77
CA ASN A 66 3.63 2.51 6.32
C ASN A 66 3.77 2.63 7.85
N LYS A 67 3.65 1.52 8.58
CA LYS A 67 3.77 1.54 10.04
C LYS A 67 5.18 1.88 10.51
N ARG A 68 6.21 1.38 9.87
CA ARG A 68 7.60 1.55 10.32
C ARG A 68 8.22 2.86 9.89
N TYR A 69 8.09 3.22 8.61
CA TYR A 69 8.71 4.42 8.04
C TYR A 69 7.85 5.67 8.22
N ILE A 70 6.59 5.61 7.76
CA ILE A 70 5.67 6.74 7.84
C ILE A 70 5.21 6.93 9.29
N GLY A 71 4.84 5.86 9.97
CA GLY A 71 4.47 5.89 11.39
C GLY A 71 5.61 6.31 12.30
N GLY A 72 6.87 6.06 11.92
CA GLY A 72 8.06 6.56 12.63
C GLY A 72 8.10 8.09 12.73
N PHE A 73 7.69 8.78 11.66
CA PHE A 73 7.58 10.23 11.65
C PHE A 73 6.45 10.73 12.56
N VAL A 74 5.28 10.12 12.49
CA VAL A 74 4.13 10.46 13.36
C VAL A 74 4.49 10.27 14.83
N ARG A 75 5.09 9.15 15.20
CA ARG A 75 5.55 8.90 16.58
C ARG A 75 6.62 9.89 17.04
N LYS A 76 7.48 10.35 16.13
CA LYS A 76 8.48 11.37 16.47
C LYS A 76 7.82 12.71 16.77
N LEU A 77 6.83 13.14 15.96
CA LEU A 77 6.05 14.35 16.26
C LEU A 77 5.34 14.28 17.62
N ILE A 78 4.74 13.13 17.94
CA ILE A 78 4.05 12.92 19.23
C ILE A 78 5.07 12.96 20.39
N ARG A 79 6.22 12.31 20.23
CA ARG A 79 7.27 12.27 21.27
C ARG A 79 7.91 13.62 21.52
N GLU A 80 8.05 14.45 20.49
CA GLU A 80 8.57 15.81 20.59
C GLU A 80 7.50 16.85 20.93
N GLU A 81 6.29 16.37 21.27
CA GLU A 81 5.14 17.20 21.68
C GLU A 81 4.76 18.27 20.65
N CYS A 82 4.95 17.99 19.37
CA CYS A 82 4.50 18.87 18.28
C CYS A 82 2.98 18.75 18.10
N LEU A 83 2.21 19.20 19.11
CA LEU A 83 0.75 19.04 19.16
C LEU A 83 0.01 20.34 18.82
N ASP A 84 0.71 21.46 18.82
CA ASP A 84 0.18 22.79 18.57
C ASP A 84 1.01 23.52 17.51
N LYS A 85 0.43 24.61 16.95
CA LYS A 85 1.12 25.46 15.97
C LYS A 85 2.43 26.05 16.48
N GLU A 86 2.48 26.38 17.78
CA GLU A 86 3.66 26.98 18.45
C GLU A 86 4.84 25.99 18.55
N ARG A 87 4.53 24.70 18.72
CA ARG A 87 5.52 23.61 18.85
C ARG A 87 5.76 22.87 17.54
N ALA A 88 5.21 23.37 16.44
CA ALA A 88 5.39 22.77 15.12
C ALA A 88 6.86 22.84 14.69
N LYS A 89 7.35 21.75 14.11
CA LYS A 89 8.75 21.60 13.66
C LYS A 89 8.83 21.30 12.18
N THR A 90 9.96 21.68 11.58
CA THR A 90 10.28 21.39 10.19
C THR A 90 10.74 19.93 10.02
N LEU A 91 10.70 19.44 8.78
CA LEU A 91 11.23 18.10 8.47
C LEU A 91 12.74 17.99 8.73
N ASP A 92 13.47 19.09 8.64
CA ASP A 92 14.91 19.11 8.89
C ASP A 92 15.19 18.91 10.38
N GLU A 93 14.55 19.68 11.26
CA GLU A 93 14.66 19.54 12.72
C GLU A 93 14.28 18.12 13.19
N LEU A 94 13.32 17.51 12.52
CA LEU A 94 12.91 16.13 12.81
C LEU A 94 13.82 15.07 12.16
N GLY A 95 14.79 15.47 11.31
CA GLY A 95 15.69 14.55 10.60
C GLY A 95 15.02 13.70 9.52
N TYR A 96 13.91 14.17 8.94
CA TYR A 96 13.14 13.48 7.89
C TYR A 96 13.23 14.16 6.53
N LEU A 97 13.97 15.24 6.37
CA LEU A 97 14.09 15.99 5.11
C LEU A 97 14.53 15.12 3.93
N LYS A 98 15.48 14.19 4.15
CA LYS A 98 16.01 13.29 3.11
C LYS A 98 15.11 12.07 2.82
N LYS A 99 14.08 11.81 3.62
CA LYS A 99 13.22 10.63 3.48
C LYS A 99 12.08 10.90 2.49
N TRP A 100 12.27 10.50 1.24
CA TRP A 100 11.31 10.71 0.16
C TRP A 100 9.90 10.20 0.50
N GLY A 101 9.77 9.00 1.08
CA GLY A 101 8.45 8.42 1.42
C GLY A 101 7.66 9.27 2.42
N VAL A 102 8.34 9.90 3.40
CA VAL A 102 7.67 10.80 4.36
C VAL A 102 7.25 12.09 3.66
N ARG A 103 8.11 12.68 2.84
CA ARG A 103 7.77 13.89 2.06
C ARG A 103 6.58 13.65 1.15
N HIS A 104 6.54 12.52 0.46
CA HIS A 104 5.40 12.14 -0.39
C HIS A 104 4.12 11.92 0.44
N ALA A 105 4.22 11.29 1.60
CA ALA A 105 3.08 11.05 2.48
C ALA A 105 2.48 12.34 3.10
N ILE A 106 3.29 13.42 3.22
CA ILE A 106 2.87 14.72 3.75
C ILE A 106 2.41 15.67 2.64
N SER A 107 2.77 15.41 1.37
CA SER A 107 2.35 16.25 0.25
C SER A 107 0.83 16.39 0.19
N SER A 108 0.31 17.34 -0.58
CA SER A 108 -1.12 17.69 -0.63
C SER A 108 -2.06 16.50 -0.88
N SER A 109 -1.59 15.46 -1.61
CA SER A 109 -2.31 14.21 -1.87
C SER A 109 -1.86 13.04 -0.99
N GLY A 110 -1.06 13.30 0.03
CA GLY A 110 -0.41 12.26 0.83
C GLY A 110 -1.32 11.62 1.88
N THR A 111 -0.94 10.41 2.31
CA THR A 111 -1.71 9.63 3.30
C THR A 111 -1.72 10.23 4.71
N LEU A 112 -0.78 11.13 5.01
CA LEU A 112 -0.65 11.79 6.31
C LEU A 112 -1.42 13.11 6.43
N THR A 113 -1.93 13.67 5.32
CA THR A 113 -2.67 14.95 5.34
C THR A 113 -3.86 14.97 6.28
N ARG A 114 -4.47 13.80 6.51
CA ARG A 114 -5.58 13.64 7.46
C ARG A 114 -5.16 13.78 8.92
N TRP A 115 -3.91 13.44 9.23
CA TRP A 115 -3.40 13.33 10.61
C TRP A 115 -2.51 14.51 11.00
N ILE A 116 -1.77 15.03 10.04
CA ILE A 116 -0.76 16.07 10.24
C ILE A 116 -1.24 17.35 9.58
N ARG A 117 -1.17 18.43 10.32
CA ARG A 117 -1.44 19.79 9.85
C ARG A 117 -0.12 20.52 9.59
N CYS A 118 -0.19 21.50 8.72
CA CYS A 118 0.90 22.41 8.41
C CYS A 118 0.51 23.82 8.87
N VAL A 119 1.39 24.50 9.58
CA VAL A 119 1.11 25.84 10.12
C VAL A 119 0.87 26.83 8.98
N GLU A 120 1.69 26.80 7.96
CA GLU A 120 1.63 27.67 6.80
C GLU A 120 0.34 27.45 5.97
N GLU A 121 -0.13 26.21 5.92
CA GLU A 121 -1.40 25.88 5.27
C GLU A 121 -2.60 26.40 6.06
N ASP A 122 -2.58 26.25 7.39
CA ASP A 122 -3.64 26.75 8.25
C ASP A 122 -3.70 28.28 8.23
N GLU A 123 -2.56 28.97 8.15
CA GLU A 123 -2.50 30.42 8.01
C GLU A 123 -3.00 30.90 6.62
N PHE A 124 -2.69 30.14 5.57
CA PHE A 124 -3.15 30.43 4.22
C PHE A 124 -4.67 30.33 4.13
N TYR A 125 -5.27 29.25 4.63
CA TYR A 125 -6.72 29.08 4.59
C TYR A 125 -7.42 30.07 5.51
N ALA A 126 -6.88 30.42 6.67
CA ALA A 126 -7.44 31.45 7.53
C ALA A 126 -7.48 32.83 6.85
N LYS A 127 -6.44 33.20 6.08
CA LYS A 127 -6.45 34.42 5.28
C LYS A 127 -7.47 34.34 4.14
N GLN A 128 -7.57 33.19 3.46
CA GLN A 128 -8.53 32.99 2.38
C GLN A 128 -9.98 33.04 2.89
N ASP A 129 -10.25 32.50 4.08
CA ASP A 129 -11.56 32.58 4.71
C ASP A 129 -11.93 34.02 5.09
N ALA A 130 -10.97 34.82 5.57
CA ALA A 130 -11.16 36.24 5.82
C ALA A 130 -11.44 37.03 4.50
N GLU A 131 -10.63 36.81 3.46
CA GLU A 131 -10.84 37.40 2.12
C GLU A 131 -12.23 37.02 1.56
N ARG A 132 -12.65 35.77 1.80
CA ARG A 132 -13.98 35.30 1.38
C ARG A 132 -15.09 36.00 2.12
N ALA A 133 -14.97 36.15 3.44
CA ALA A 133 -15.97 36.84 4.24
C ALA A 133 -16.14 38.30 3.83
N GLU A 134 -15.03 39.02 3.59
CA GLU A 134 -15.06 40.38 3.06
C GLU A 134 -15.70 40.45 1.66
N PHE A 135 -15.38 39.48 0.80
CA PHE A 135 -15.95 39.40 -0.54
C PHE A 135 -17.46 39.13 -0.52
N GLU A 136 -17.92 38.22 0.35
CA GLU A 136 -19.34 37.87 0.52
C GLU A 136 -20.12 39.07 1.12
N GLU A 137 -19.52 39.84 2.04
CA GLU A 137 -20.12 41.02 2.61
C GLU A 137 -20.25 42.17 1.59
N ALA A 138 -19.23 42.38 0.74
CA ALA A 138 -19.22 43.37 -0.32
C ALA A 138 -20.25 43.10 -1.43
N HIS A 139 -20.64 41.83 -1.64
CA HIS A 139 -21.60 41.48 -2.71
C HIS A 139 -22.94 40.94 -2.15
N LYS A 140 -23.26 41.26 -0.89
CA LYS A 140 -24.46 40.80 -0.21
C LYS A 140 -25.75 41.26 -0.87
N ASP A 141 -25.74 42.44 -1.48
CA ASP A 141 -26.92 43.04 -2.10
C ASP A 141 -27.02 42.76 -3.62
N ASP A 142 -26.08 41.96 -4.17
CA ASP A 142 -26.10 41.62 -5.58
C ASP A 142 -27.13 40.53 -5.89
N VAL A 143 -27.93 40.72 -6.94
CA VAL A 143 -28.93 39.74 -7.41
C VAL A 143 -28.29 38.43 -7.87
N LYS A 144 -27.04 38.48 -8.31
CA LYS A 144 -26.20 37.32 -8.64
C LYS A 144 -24.77 37.56 -8.18
N PRO A 145 -24.41 37.18 -6.95
CA PRO A 145 -23.05 37.38 -6.46
C PRO A 145 -22.03 36.58 -7.29
N PRO A 146 -20.91 37.19 -7.66
CA PRO A 146 -19.84 36.46 -8.33
C PRO A 146 -19.28 35.36 -7.42
N LYS A 147 -18.79 34.29 -8.02
CA LYS A 147 -18.17 33.18 -7.25
C LYS A 147 -16.77 33.55 -6.80
N PHE A 148 -16.49 33.45 -5.53
CA PHE A 148 -15.14 33.59 -5.01
C PHE A 148 -14.25 32.48 -5.57
N LYS A 149 -13.06 32.85 -6.07
CA LYS A 149 -12.07 31.88 -6.60
C LYS A 149 -11.17 31.41 -5.47
N GLU A 150 -11.43 30.21 -4.97
CA GLU A 150 -10.56 29.57 -3.99
C GLU A 150 -9.21 29.22 -4.62
N LYS A 151 -8.15 29.52 -3.90
CA LYS A 151 -6.76 29.17 -4.28
C LYS A 151 -6.36 27.90 -3.53
N GLU A 152 -5.82 26.92 -4.26
CA GLU A 152 -5.29 25.69 -3.64
C GLU A 152 -3.89 25.94 -3.08
N PHE A 153 -3.68 25.50 -1.85
CA PHE A 153 -2.38 25.56 -1.20
C PHE A 153 -1.50 24.39 -1.65
N LYS A 154 -0.30 24.69 -2.15
CA LYS A 154 0.71 23.66 -2.47
C LYS A 154 1.70 23.53 -1.33
N ARG A 155 1.73 22.34 -0.72
CA ARG A 155 2.69 22.05 0.36
C ARG A 155 4.12 21.94 -0.21
N ASP A 156 4.99 22.88 0.18
CA ASP A 156 6.44 22.73 0.04
C ASP A 156 7.00 22.07 1.30
N THR A 157 7.26 20.78 1.21
CA THR A 157 7.67 19.96 2.36
C THR A 157 9.05 20.34 2.93
N LYS A 158 9.80 21.26 2.33
CA LYS A 158 11.15 21.60 2.80
C LYS A 158 11.16 22.63 3.94
N ASN A 159 10.33 23.67 3.83
CA ASN A 159 10.38 24.83 4.71
C ASN A 159 9.18 24.96 5.64
N MET A 160 8.26 24.00 5.58
CA MET A 160 7.01 24.03 6.34
C MET A 160 7.13 23.35 7.70
N ARG A 161 6.38 23.85 8.66
CA ARG A 161 6.29 23.32 10.02
C ARG A 161 5.07 22.44 10.17
N PHE A 162 5.27 21.26 10.74
CA PHE A 162 4.25 20.24 10.87
C PHE A 162 3.92 19.95 12.34
N TYR A 163 2.65 19.71 12.61
CA TYR A 163 2.15 19.34 13.92
C TYR A 163 0.96 18.38 13.81
N ILE A 164 0.63 17.71 14.90
CA ILE A 164 -0.55 16.84 15.01
C ILE A 164 -1.52 17.53 15.97
N PRO A 165 -2.75 17.88 15.56
CA PRO A 165 -3.73 18.44 16.46
C PRO A 165 -3.94 17.54 17.68
N GLU A 166 -4.01 18.11 18.87
CA GLU A 166 -4.15 17.37 20.15
C GLU A 166 -5.35 16.42 20.12
N ALA A 167 -6.46 16.84 19.54
CA ALA A 167 -7.65 16.00 19.35
C ALA A 167 -7.41 14.72 18.55
N LYS A 168 -6.36 14.70 17.70
CA LYS A 168 -5.99 13.53 16.86
C LYS A 168 -4.83 12.72 17.44
N LYS A 169 -4.19 13.18 18.50
CA LYS A 169 -3.00 12.54 19.11
C LYS A 169 -3.25 11.07 19.40
N TYR A 170 -4.28 10.77 20.17
CA TYR A 170 -4.58 9.40 20.58
C TYR A 170 -4.87 8.48 19.37
N ALA A 171 -5.68 8.94 18.44
CA ALA A 171 -6.02 8.16 17.25
C ALA A 171 -4.82 7.95 16.31
N ALA A 172 -3.94 8.96 16.21
CA ALA A 172 -2.69 8.85 15.46
C ALA A 172 -1.71 7.86 16.14
N ASP A 173 -1.57 7.93 17.47
CA ASP A 173 -0.70 7.02 18.23
C ASP A 173 -1.12 5.56 18.06
N VAL A 174 -2.40 5.26 18.23
CA VAL A 174 -2.97 3.91 18.02
C VAL A 174 -2.78 3.43 16.60
N LYS A 175 -3.07 4.27 15.58
CA LYS A 175 -2.98 3.87 14.18
C LYS A 175 -1.55 3.60 13.72
N PHE A 176 -0.61 4.40 14.19
CA PHE A 176 0.79 4.33 13.80
C PHE A 176 1.67 3.61 14.82
N ASP A 177 1.07 2.89 15.77
CA ASP A 177 1.82 2.04 16.70
C ASP A 177 2.64 0.99 15.92
N ALA A 178 3.89 0.82 16.34
CA ALA A 178 4.82 -0.11 15.72
C ALA A 178 4.56 -1.57 16.10
N LYS A 179 3.68 -1.83 17.07
CA LYS A 179 3.39 -3.19 17.54
C LYS A 179 2.93 -4.09 16.39
N GLY A 180 3.53 -5.27 16.29
CA GLY A 180 3.23 -6.27 15.26
C GLY A 180 3.78 -6.00 13.86
N ALA A 181 4.37 -4.82 13.59
CA ALA A 181 4.96 -4.49 12.30
C ALA A 181 6.46 -4.86 12.26
N THR A 182 6.78 -6.14 12.31
CA THR A 182 8.14 -6.65 12.25
C THR A 182 8.45 -7.28 10.89
N TRP A 183 9.72 -7.24 10.48
CA TRP A 183 10.16 -7.95 9.28
C TRP A 183 9.94 -9.46 9.37
N LEU A 184 9.98 -10.00 10.60
CA LEU A 184 9.69 -11.40 10.84
C LEU A 184 8.21 -11.73 10.52
N SER A 185 7.27 -10.86 10.92
CA SER A 185 5.86 -11.02 10.57
C SER A 185 5.62 -11.01 9.07
N PHE A 186 6.35 -10.13 8.34
CA PHE A 186 6.31 -10.12 6.88
C PHE A 186 6.82 -11.41 6.28
N ALA A 187 8.00 -11.87 6.71
CA ALA A 187 8.60 -13.09 6.22
C ALA A 187 7.66 -14.30 6.45
N LEU A 188 7.05 -14.37 7.63
CA LEU A 188 6.09 -15.44 7.94
C LEU A 188 4.87 -15.40 7.01
N VAL A 189 4.27 -14.23 6.80
CA VAL A 189 3.13 -14.08 5.88
C VAL A 189 3.53 -14.44 4.45
N ALA A 190 4.70 -14.01 3.99
CA ALA A 190 5.19 -14.33 2.65
C ALA A 190 5.41 -15.84 2.47
N VAL A 191 6.04 -16.50 3.44
CA VAL A 191 6.26 -17.97 3.41
C VAL A 191 4.93 -18.72 3.39
N VAL A 192 3.99 -18.37 4.27
CA VAL A 192 2.66 -19.00 4.31
C VAL A 192 1.90 -18.78 3.00
N ALA A 193 1.95 -17.58 2.43
CA ALA A 193 1.29 -17.28 1.17
C ALA A 193 1.87 -18.10 0.00
N ILE A 194 3.20 -18.27 -0.04
CA ILE A 194 3.87 -19.08 -1.07
C ILE A 194 3.49 -20.56 -0.92
N ILE A 195 3.53 -21.10 0.30
CA ILE A 195 3.15 -22.50 0.57
C ILE A 195 1.69 -22.74 0.15
N LEU A 196 0.77 -21.83 0.52
CA LEU A 196 -0.64 -21.91 0.13
C LEU A 196 -0.81 -21.87 -1.39
N CYS A 197 -0.10 -20.99 -2.07
CA CYS A 197 -0.13 -20.89 -3.53
C CYS A 197 0.33 -22.19 -4.20
N ALA A 198 1.45 -22.75 -3.74
CA ALA A 198 1.98 -24.03 -4.25
C ALA A 198 0.98 -25.17 -4.02
N PHE A 199 0.42 -25.26 -2.82
CA PHE A 199 -0.56 -26.28 -2.43
C PHE A 199 -1.84 -26.19 -3.28
N LEU A 200 -2.39 -24.98 -3.45
CA LEU A 200 -3.57 -24.77 -4.28
C LEU A 200 -3.29 -25.08 -5.76
N SER A 201 -2.12 -24.71 -6.26
CA SER A 201 -1.72 -25.04 -7.64
C SER A 201 -1.58 -26.52 -7.88
N TYR A 202 -1.12 -27.28 -6.86
CA TYR A 202 -1.00 -28.73 -6.91
C TYR A 202 -2.36 -29.43 -6.91
N ILE A 203 -3.31 -28.97 -6.09
CA ILE A 203 -4.65 -29.60 -5.97
C ILE A 203 -5.60 -29.17 -7.11
N LEU A 204 -5.33 -28.04 -7.74
CA LEU A 204 -6.23 -27.48 -8.79
C LEU A 204 -6.66 -28.49 -9.85
N PRO A 205 -5.78 -29.32 -10.45
CA PRO A 205 -6.20 -30.33 -11.45
C PRO A 205 -7.16 -31.38 -10.87
N ASP A 206 -6.96 -31.78 -9.63
CA ASP A 206 -7.82 -32.79 -8.97
C ASP A 206 -9.20 -32.22 -8.64
N ILE A 207 -9.28 -30.97 -8.21
CA ILE A 207 -10.55 -30.28 -7.99
C ILE A 207 -11.34 -30.20 -9.31
N ILE A 208 -10.67 -29.90 -10.40
CA ILE A 208 -11.31 -29.81 -11.73
C ILE A 208 -11.84 -31.19 -12.15
N LYS A 209 -11.10 -32.27 -11.99
CA LYS A 209 -11.57 -33.64 -12.24
C LYS A 209 -12.76 -33.99 -11.37
N MET A 210 -12.75 -33.64 -10.10
CA MET A 210 -13.84 -33.88 -9.19
C MET A 210 -15.13 -33.17 -9.63
N VAL A 211 -15.03 -31.95 -10.11
CA VAL A 211 -16.18 -31.19 -10.68
C VAL A 211 -16.69 -31.85 -11.94
N ASP A 212 -15.80 -32.30 -12.84
CA ASP A 212 -16.20 -33.01 -14.09
C ASP A 212 -16.96 -34.29 -13.77
N ASN A 213 -16.46 -35.09 -12.84
CA ASN A 213 -17.15 -36.31 -12.38
C ASN A 213 -18.53 -36.02 -11.75
N PHE A 214 -18.63 -34.92 -10.97
CA PHE A 214 -19.90 -34.52 -10.38
C PHE A 214 -20.93 -34.14 -11.45
N ILE A 215 -20.51 -33.45 -12.49
CA ILE A 215 -21.38 -33.10 -13.62
C ILE A 215 -21.86 -34.35 -14.39
N SER A 216 -20.99 -35.36 -14.54
CA SER A 216 -21.37 -36.62 -15.21
C SER A 216 -22.47 -37.36 -14.45
N VAL A 217 -22.35 -37.44 -13.12
CA VAL A 217 -23.34 -38.08 -12.24
C VAL A 217 -24.68 -37.35 -12.24
N THR A 218 -24.68 -36.02 -12.39
CA THR A 218 -25.92 -35.22 -12.39
C THR A 218 -26.67 -35.27 -13.73
N LYS A 219 -25.99 -35.63 -14.82
CA LYS A 219 -26.58 -35.77 -16.15
C LYS A 219 -27.11 -37.18 -16.46
N SER A 220 -26.74 -38.16 -15.69
CA SER A 220 -27.21 -39.54 -15.74
C SER A 220 -28.54 -39.67 -15.00
#